data_86bd61e4a82d311b3a8ff96dd359b810
#
_entry.id   86bd61e4a82d311b3a8ff96dd359b810
#
_cell.length_a   1.000
_cell.length_b   1.000
_cell.length_c   1.000
_cell.angle_alpha   90.00
_cell.angle_beta   90.00
_cell.angle_gamma   90.00
#
_symmetry.space_group_name_H-M   'P 1'
#
loop_
_entity.id
_entity.type
_entity.pdbx_description
1 polymer ?
#
loop_
_entity_poly.entity_id
_entity_poly.type
_entity_poly.pdbx_seq_one_letter_code
_entity_poly.pdbx_strand_id
1 'polypeptide(L)'
;MNLPSPHRLRFGPFEVDTRSGELLRHGSRVDLQDQPFQALVMLLERPGDVVTRDEFSRALWPGNTFVDYERGLNKAINKLRAALRDNAEKPRYIETLPHRGYRFIATVEKVAPVGDGDRPQPPLQINSLAVLPLANLTGDPAQEYFSDGLTEELICAISRIPSLRVISRTSAMSFKGTRKPLADIARELAVDAVVEGSVSRSGDRVRVIAQLILARDDRHIWAGRYERDLGDILHLQADVAQNIATQINKAVDPRRAFPDQSRHINPKAYEAYLKANFFRDKLTPLEMLKSLEFYTRAVDLDPSYARAHGELSMAYFYLGLFGIEPPAVMFSKSRASAVRALELDETVAAAHNALAVVHVFYDWDWVSAEKECRRAVELSPGEPAGYVHLADYLSIRGRHREAIDTFRHVLELDPISRVYIGYFGLLLHRARQYDESIAQCQRALEIDPHYVNAMWFMALSLEQKGDLDGAVERLETAVNLARAPHFLALLGRAYALAGERQVARGVLEEMTALAQRMYVSPFDLAIVHAGLGDLPTAFACFEDAFQQRVFRLVELTLPMFDNLRSDARWQDLARRVGLRD
;
A
#
# COMPACT_ATOMS: atom_id res chain seq x y z
N MET A 1 -26.18 -8.15 39.47
CA MET A 1 -25.02 -7.29 39.20
C MET A 1 -23.78 -8.14 39.48
N ASN A 2 -23.21 -8.74 38.41
CA ASN A 2 -21.93 -9.46 38.51
C ASN A 2 -20.83 -8.43 38.32
N LEU A 3 -20.06 -8.16 39.36
CA LEU A 3 -18.82 -7.39 39.25
C LEU A 3 -17.86 -8.11 38.31
N PRO A 4 -17.20 -7.43 37.38
CA PRO A 4 -16.22 -8.09 36.52
C PRO A 4 -15.09 -8.67 37.39
N SER A 5 -14.71 -9.92 37.12
CA SER A 5 -13.60 -10.60 37.79
C SER A 5 -12.32 -9.77 37.64
N PRO A 6 -11.53 -9.59 38.69
CA PRO A 6 -10.29 -8.82 38.62
C PRO A 6 -9.32 -9.50 37.65
N HIS A 7 -8.83 -8.74 36.69
CA HIS A 7 -7.94 -9.24 35.61
C HIS A 7 -6.48 -9.35 36.04
N ARG A 8 -6.10 -8.80 37.21
CA ARG A 8 -4.73 -8.89 37.74
C ARG A 8 -4.71 -9.70 39.04
N LEU A 9 -3.82 -10.68 39.04
CA LEU A 9 -3.61 -11.59 40.16
C LEU A 9 -2.15 -11.49 40.60
N ARG A 10 -1.91 -11.44 41.95
CA ARG A 10 -0.55 -11.41 42.50
C ARG A 10 -0.35 -12.63 43.40
N PHE A 11 0.83 -13.24 43.30
CA PHE A 11 1.26 -14.30 44.21
C PHE A 11 2.79 -14.24 44.39
N GLY A 12 3.26 -14.18 45.61
CA GLY A 12 4.69 -13.98 45.88
C GLY A 12 5.27 -12.77 45.12
N PRO A 13 6.37 -12.90 44.35
CA PRO A 13 6.95 -11.82 43.58
C PRO A 13 6.34 -11.68 42.17
N PHE A 14 5.31 -12.45 41.85
CA PHE A 14 4.71 -12.51 40.51
C PHE A 14 3.39 -11.77 40.43
N GLU A 15 3.17 -11.14 39.30
CA GLU A 15 1.89 -10.57 38.89
C GLU A 15 1.49 -11.17 37.55
N VAL A 16 0.24 -11.60 37.43
CA VAL A 16 -0.34 -12.13 36.21
C VAL A 16 -1.46 -11.18 35.75
N ASP A 17 -1.36 -10.71 34.55
CA ASP A 17 -2.46 -10.03 33.88
C ASP A 17 -3.13 -11.01 32.91
N THR A 18 -4.32 -11.49 33.28
CA THR A 18 -5.05 -12.50 32.48
C THR A 18 -5.63 -11.89 31.21
N ARG A 19 -5.66 -10.56 31.08
CA ARG A 19 -6.19 -9.85 29.93
C ARG A 19 -5.11 -9.61 28.87
N SER A 20 -3.89 -9.21 29.30
CA SER A 20 -2.75 -9.02 28.39
C SER A 20 -1.97 -10.31 28.11
N GLY A 21 -2.21 -11.39 28.89
CA GLY A 21 -1.46 -12.63 28.77
C GLY A 21 -0.04 -12.55 29.33
N GLU A 22 0.24 -11.64 30.26
CA GLU A 22 1.59 -11.37 30.75
C GLU A 22 1.81 -11.89 32.18
N LEU A 23 2.99 -12.48 32.39
CA LEU A 23 3.55 -12.78 33.68
C LEU A 23 4.69 -11.81 33.98
N LEU A 24 4.60 -11.09 35.08
CA LEU A 24 5.64 -10.18 35.56
C LEU A 24 6.26 -10.70 36.84
N ARG A 25 7.55 -10.47 37.05
CA ARG A 25 8.26 -10.71 38.30
C ARG A 25 8.97 -9.44 38.74
N HIS A 26 8.60 -8.85 39.86
CA HIS A 26 9.09 -7.55 40.31
C HIS A 26 9.00 -6.48 39.23
N GLY A 27 7.89 -6.47 38.48
CA GLY A 27 7.67 -5.52 37.36
C GLY A 27 8.38 -5.87 36.04
N SER A 28 9.25 -6.87 36.01
CA SER A 28 9.93 -7.32 34.78
C SER A 28 9.20 -8.49 34.14
N ARG A 29 9.01 -8.46 32.82
CA ARG A 29 8.33 -9.52 32.05
C ARG A 29 9.08 -10.84 32.15
N VAL A 30 8.37 -11.93 32.39
CA VAL A 30 8.86 -13.29 32.34
C VAL A 30 8.32 -13.94 31.08
N ASP A 31 9.23 -14.35 30.19
CA ASP A 31 8.86 -15.02 28.95
C ASP A 31 8.22 -16.39 29.23
N LEU A 32 6.95 -16.54 28.84
CA LEU A 32 6.18 -17.76 29.06
C LEU A 32 5.30 -18.02 27.82
N GLN A 33 5.46 -19.22 27.25
CA GLN A 33 4.66 -19.61 26.07
C GLN A 33 3.18 -19.77 26.40
N ASP A 34 2.30 -19.69 25.40
CA ASP A 34 0.84 -19.73 25.57
C ASP A 34 0.31 -20.89 26.41
N GLN A 35 0.69 -22.15 26.12
CA GLN A 35 0.19 -23.30 26.86
C GLN A 35 0.57 -23.29 28.32
N PRO A 36 1.85 -23.07 28.73
CA PRO A 36 2.22 -22.82 30.12
C PRO A 36 1.48 -21.66 30.78
N PHE A 37 1.24 -20.56 30.04
CA PHE A 37 0.49 -19.43 30.57
C PHE A 37 -0.98 -19.76 30.81
N GLN A 38 -1.63 -20.41 29.87
CA GLN A 38 -3.02 -20.89 30.05
C GLN A 38 -3.15 -21.86 31.21
N ALA A 39 -2.17 -22.78 31.39
CA ALA A 39 -2.13 -23.67 32.53
C ALA A 39 -2.02 -22.88 33.86
N LEU A 40 -1.24 -21.81 33.90
CA LEU A 40 -1.14 -20.92 35.07
C LEU A 40 -2.49 -20.25 35.36
N VAL A 41 -3.16 -19.71 34.36
CA VAL A 41 -4.47 -19.04 34.51
C VAL A 41 -5.49 -20.02 35.11
N MET A 42 -5.59 -21.23 34.58
CA MET A 42 -6.50 -22.27 35.12
C MET A 42 -6.24 -22.58 36.59
N LEU A 43 -4.97 -22.62 37.00
CA LEU A 43 -4.57 -22.84 38.37
C LEU A 43 -4.90 -21.66 39.28
N LEU A 44 -4.75 -20.43 38.77
CA LEU A 44 -5.01 -19.19 39.52
C LEU A 44 -6.50 -18.85 39.63
N GLU A 45 -7.36 -19.39 38.76
CA GLU A 45 -8.81 -19.21 38.84
C GLU A 45 -9.41 -19.93 40.06
N ARG A 46 -8.77 -21.03 40.51
CA ARG A 46 -9.22 -21.88 41.64
C ARG A 46 -8.05 -22.21 42.55
N PRO A 47 -7.45 -21.24 43.25
CA PRO A 47 -6.33 -21.49 44.16
C PRO A 47 -6.75 -22.42 45.29
N GLY A 48 -5.93 -23.43 45.57
CA GLY A 48 -6.21 -24.46 46.59
C GLY A 48 -6.98 -25.67 46.06
N ASP A 49 -7.67 -25.54 44.93
CA ASP A 49 -8.39 -26.66 44.32
C ASP A 49 -7.52 -27.43 43.33
N VAL A 50 -7.89 -28.70 43.09
CA VAL A 50 -7.20 -29.56 42.12
C VAL A 50 -7.78 -29.31 40.73
N VAL A 51 -6.94 -28.86 39.81
CA VAL A 51 -7.25 -28.88 38.37
C VAL A 51 -6.82 -30.25 37.85
N THR A 52 -7.78 -31.03 37.36
CA THR A 52 -7.53 -32.39 36.89
C THR A 52 -6.82 -32.43 35.54
N ARG A 53 -6.16 -33.56 35.24
CA ARG A 53 -5.50 -33.74 33.92
C ARG A 53 -6.48 -33.65 32.77
N ASP A 54 -7.70 -34.12 32.94
CA ASP A 54 -8.77 -34.06 31.93
C ASP A 54 -9.26 -32.62 31.70
N GLU A 55 -9.30 -31.78 32.74
CA GLU A 55 -9.64 -30.37 32.60
C GLU A 55 -8.56 -29.63 31.82
N PHE A 56 -7.29 -29.86 32.09
CA PHE A 56 -6.18 -29.33 31.32
C PHE A 56 -6.21 -29.80 29.86
N SER A 57 -6.46 -31.10 29.66
CA SER A 57 -6.53 -31.67 28.31
C SER A 57 -7.61 -30.99 27.48
N ARG A 58 -8.81 -30.82 28.01
CA ARG A 58 -9.93 -30.18 27.32
C ARG A 58 -9.69 -28.70 27.03
N ALA A 59 -9.01 -28.00 27.94
CA ALA A 59 -8.76 -26.57 27.78
C ALA A 59 -7.56 -26.27 26.87
N LEU A 60 -6.47 -26.99 26.99
CA LEU A 60 -5.22 -26.70 26.27
C LEU A 60 -5.12 -27.39 24.90
N TRP A 61 -5.93 -28.44 24.66
CA TRP A 61 -5.96 -29.17 23.37
C TRP A 61 -7.41 -29.48 22.95
N PRO A 62 -8.21 -28.45 22.61
CA PRO A 62 -9.56 -28.65 22.10
C PRO A 62 -9.53 -29.26 20.70
N GLY A 63 -9.85 -30.56 20.61
CA GLY A 63 -9.95 -31.28 19.34
C GLY A 63 -9.16 -32.60 19.36
N ASN A 64 -9.77 -33.66 18.80
CA ASN A 64 -9.30 -35.03 18.74
C ASN A 64 -8.04 -35.18 17.87
N THR A 65 -6.93 -34.57 18.23
CA THR A 65 -5.62 -34.82 17.60
C THR A 65 -4.90 -35.84 18.43
N PHE A 66 -4.42 -36.92 17.83
CA PHE A 66 -3.55 -37.94 18.40
C PHE A 66 -2.21 -37.32 18.85
N VAL A 67 -2.21 -36.62 19.97
CA VAL A 67 -1.01 -36.12 20.65
C VAL A 67 -1.04 -36.71 22.03
N ASP A 68 0.09 -37.24 22.45
CA ASP A 68 0.31 -37.69 23.84
C ASP A 68 0.17 -36.47 24.77
N TYR A 69 -1.10 -36.15 25.12
CA TYR A 69 -1.46 -34.96 25.91
C TYR A 69 -0.82 -35.00 27.31
N GLU A 70 -0.58 -36.18 27.85
CA GLU A 70 0.09 -36.33 29.15
C GLU A 70 1.53 -35.80 29.10
N ARG A 71 2.24 -36.13 28.04
CA ARG A 71 3.60 -35.65 27.81
C ARG A 71 3.61 -34.14 27.54
N GLY A 72 2.62 -33.66 26.80
CA GLY A 72 2.41 -32.21 26.51
C GLY A 72 2.14 -31.42 27.79
N LEU A 73 1.22 -31.89 28.64
CA LEU A 73 0.88 -31.27 29.93
C LEU A 73 2.07 -31.24 30.89
N ASN A 74 2.77 -32.37 31.02
CA ASN A 74 3.96 -32.41 31.85
C ASN A 74 5.04 -31.43 31.39
N LYS A 75 5.22 -31.27 30.06
CA LYS A 75 6.15 -30.29 29.47
C LYS A 75 5.71 -28.86 29.76
N ALA A 76 4.42 -28.56 29.64
CA ALA A 76 3.86 -27.23 29.92
C ALA A 76 4.05 -26.87 31.41
N ILE A 77 3.72 -27.78 32.33
CA ILE A 77 3.90 -27.57 33.78
C ILE A 77 5.38 -27.43 34.14
N ASN A 78 6.29 -28.18 33.53
CA ASN A 78 7.72 -28.05 33.78
C ASN A 78 8.27 -26.70 33.32
N LYS A 79 7.82 -26.19 32.14
CA LYS A 79 8.16 -24.86 31.68
C LYS A 79 7.60 -23.77 32.60
N LEU A 80 6.38 -23.94 33.07
CA LEU A 80 5.75 -23.04 34.03
C LEU A 80 6.54 -23.02 35.35
N ARG A 81 6.91 -24.16 35.87
CA ARG A 81 7.77 -24.25 37.09
C ARG A 81 9.12 -23.54 36.87
N ALA A 82 9.76 -23.77 35.73
CA ALA A 82 11.01 -23.09 35.41
C ALA A 82 10.85 -21.57 35.43
N ALA A 83 9.79 -21.03 34.82
CA ALA A 83 9.48 -19.61 34.83
C ALA A 83 9.20 -19.04 36.22
N LEU A 84 8.48 -19.81 37.06
CA LEU A 84 8.18 -19.47 38.46
C LEU A 84 9.35 -19.75 39.42
N ARG A 85 10.41 -20.38 38.96
CA ARG A 85 11.51 -20.92 39.81
C ARG A 85 10.99 -21.81 40.94
N ASP A 86 10.03 -22.66 40.60
CA ASP A 86 9.39 -23.62 41.50
C ASP A 86 10.02 -25.02 41.36
N ASN A 87 9.95 -25.81 42.43
CA ASN A 87 10.52 -27.15 42.45
C ASN A 87 9.42 -28.19 42.72
N ALA A 88 9.40 -29.27 41.93
CA ALA A 88 8.41 -30.32 42.05
C ALA A 88 8.48 -31.10 43.38
N GLU A 89 9.66 -31.24 44.01
CA GLU A 89 9.88 -31.96 45.26
C GLU A 89 9.58 -31.11 46.51
N LYS A 90 9.75 -29.78 46.39
CA LYS A 90 9.40 -28.79 47.43
C LYS A 90 8.64 -27.64 46.80
N PRO A 91 7.39 -27.86 46.40
CA PRO A 91 6.64 -26.88 45.65
C PRO A 91 6.30 -25.66 46.51
N ARG A 92 6.51 -24.46 45.92
CA ARG A 92 6.07 -23.17 46.50
C ARG A 92 4.77 -22.69 45.88
N TYR A 93 4.55 -23.05 44.62
CA TYR A 93 3.42 -22.57 43.84
C TYR A 93 2.56 -23.72 43.30
N ILE A 94 3.17 -24.76 42.68
CA ILE A 94 2.44 -25.80 41.98
C ILE A 94 2.74 -27.17 42.59
N GLU A 95 1.77 -27.72 43.30
CA GLU A 95 1.82 -29.05 43.82
C GLU A 95 1.35 -30.07 42.77
N THR A 96 2.07 -31.20 42.67
CA THR A 96 1.63 -32.34 41.85
C THR A 96 0.86 -33.32 42.69
N LEU A 97 -0.34 -33.67 42.29
CA LEU A 97 -1.12 -34.76 42.86
C LEU A 97 -1.05 -35.95 41.89
N PRO A 98 -0.31 -37.02 42.25
CA PRO A 98 -0.11 -38.15 41.36
C PRO A 98 -1.45 -38.72 40.85
N HIS A 99 -1.52 -38.98 39.55
CA HIS A 99 -2.69 -39.48 38.83
C HIS A 99 -3.95 -38.58 38.85
N ARG A 100 -3.96 -37.46 39.59
CA ARG A 100 -5.13 -36.58 39.73
C ARG A 100 -4.98 -35.27 38.95
N GLY A 101 -3.87 -34.58 39.12
CA GLY A 101 -3.69 -33.26 38.47
C GLY A 101 -2.69 -32.37 39.20
N TYR A 102 -2.93 -31.07 39.16
CA TYR A 102 -2.09 -30.07 39.79
C TYR A 102 -2.92 -29.09 40.61
N ARG A 103 -2.32 -28.50 41.63
CA ARG A 103 -2.97 -27.53 42.53
C ARG A 103 -2.05 -26.34 42.76
N PHE A 104 -2.62 -25.14 42.74
CA PHE A 104 -1.90 -23.93 43.13
C PHE A 104 -1.98 -23.76 44.66
N ILE A 105 -0.84 -23.72 45.33
CA ILE A 105 -0.79 -23.78 46.79
C ILE A 105 -0.41 -22.43 47.43
N ALA A 106 0.05 -21.45 46.67
CA ALA A 106 0.35 -20.13 47.23
C ALA A 106 -0.91 -19.25 47.33
N THR A 107 -0.90 -18.30 48.26
CA THR A 107 -1.96 -17.31 48.36
C THR A 107 -1.98 -16.42 47.14
N VAL A 108 -3.16 -16.32 46.52
CA VAL A 108 -3.40 -15.46 45.36
C VAL A 108 -4.22 -14.25 45.81
N GLU A 109 -3.65 -13.08 45.65
CA GLU A 109 -4.32 -11.81 45.92
C GLU A 109 -4.93 -11.27 44.64
N LYS A 110 -6.21 -10.91 44.68
CA LYS A 110 -6.85 -10.17 43.60
C LYS A 110 -6.41 -8.73 43.77
N VAL A 111 -5.54 -8.27 42.89
CA VAL A 111 -5.12 -6.87 42.88
C VAL A 111 -6.28 -6.07 42.28
N ALA A 112 -7.00 -5.35 43.15
CA ALA A 112 -7.87 -4.31 42.65
C ALA A 112 -7.02 -3.35 41.79
N PRO A 113 -7.53 -2.79 40.69
CA PRO A 113 -6.77 -1.82 39.93
C PRO A 113 -6.35 -0.71 40.90
N VAL A 114 -5.08 -0.73 41.31
CA VAL A 114 -4.47 0.40 42.01
C VAL A 114 -4.51 1.51 40.98
N GLY A 115 -5.31 2.53 41.25
CA GLY A 115 -5.29 3.77 40.52
C GLY A 115 -3.86 4.28 40.56
N ASP A 116 -3.14 4.09 39.49
CA ASP A 116 -1.98 4.91 39.18
C ASP A 116 -2.51 6.34 39.20
N GLY A 117 -1.98 7.17 40.10
CA GLY A 117 -2.54 8.44 40.50
C GLY A 117 -3.06 9.23 39.29
N ASP A 118 -4.32 9.50 39.39
CA ASP A 118 -5.20 10.43 38.69
C ASP A 118 -4.51 11.42 37.74
N ARG A 119 -3.89 10.91 36.71
CA ARG A 119 -3.73 11.53 35.41
C ARG A 119 -4.63 10.74 34.48
N PRO A 120 -5.71 11.34 33.97
CA PRO A 120 -6.42 10.74 32.86
C PRO A 120 -5.38 10.57 31.76
N GLN A 121 -4.95 9.32 31.50
CA GLN A 121 -4.25 9.06 30.26
C GLN A 121 -5.20 9.54 29.17
N PRO A 122 -4.76 10.48 28.33
CA PRO A 122 -5.62 10.93 27.24
C PRO A 122 -6.10 9.69 26.52
N PRO A 123 -7.38 9.63 26.13
CA PRO A 123 -7.93 8.47 25.43
C PRO A 123 -6.97 8.10 24.32
N LEU A 124 -6.67 6.82 24.19
CA LEU A 124 -5.71 6.29 23.21
C LEU A 124 -6.13 6.81 21.83
N GLN A 125 -5.52 7.89 21.37
CA GLN A 125 -5.82 8.47 20.08
C GLN A 125 -4.90 7.81 19.07
N ILE A 126 -5.40 6.75 18.40
CA ILE A 126 -4.77 6.18 17.22
C ILE A 126 -5.33 6.94 16.03
N ASN A 127 -4.49 7.75 15.40
CA ASN A 127 -4.85 8.55 14.22
C ASN A 127 -4.17 8.04 12.94
N SER A 128 -3.20 7.14 13.10
CA SER A 128 -2.44 6.57 12.00
C SER A 128 -2.14 5.09 12.21
N LEU A 129 -2.19 4.31 11.13
CA LEU A 129 -2.09 2.86 11.17
C LEU A 129 -1.40 2.32 9.92
N ALA A 130 -0.58 1.29 10.10
CA ALA A 130 -0.06 0.48 9.01
C ALA A 130 -0.57 -0.96 9.13
N VAL A 131 -1.01 -1.56 8.03
CA VAL A 131 -1.25 -3.00 7.94
C VAL A 131 -0.02 -3.64 7.32
N LEU A 132 0.73 -4.39 8.09
CA LEU A 132 1.90 -5.11 7.59
C LEU A 132 1.48 -6.32 6.74
N PRO A 133 2.36 -6.76 5.82
CA PRO A 133 2.09 -7.94 5.00
C PRO A 133 1.72 -9.15 5.84
N LEU A 134 0.55 -9.72 5.57
CA LEU A 134 0.09 -10.92 6.26
C LEU A 134 1.02 -12.10 5.94
N ALA A 135 1.44 -12.83 6.97
CA ALA A 135 2.26 -14.02 6.80
C ALA A 135 1.45 -15.13 6.09
N ASN A 136 2.01 -15.68 5.02
CA ASN A 136 1.43 -16.81 4.33
C ASN A 136 1.68 -18.11 5.12
N LEU A 137 0.65 -18.67 5.73
CA LEU A 137 0.70 -19.93 6.48
C LEU A 137 0.11 -21.12 5.69
N THR A 138 -0.06 -20.98 4.37
CA THR A 138 -0.54 -22.10 3.55
C THR A 138 0.55 -23.17 3.34
N GLY A 139 1.81 -22.82 3.55
CA GLY A 139 2.97 -23.67 3.25
C GLY A 139 3.34 -23.74 1.76
N ASP A 140 2.59 -23.06 0.90
CA ASP A 140 2.80 -23.02 -0.55
C ASP A 140 3.23 -21.60 -0.98
N PRO A 141 4.48 -21.41 -1.48
CA PRO A 141 4.94 -20.12 -1.99
C PRO A 141 4.12 -19.59 -3.18
N ALA A 142 3.48 -20.49 -3.94
CA ALA A 142 2.61 -20.09 -5.04
C ALA A 142 1.32 -19.37 -4.55
N GLN A 143 1.02 -19.37 -3.26
CA GLN A 143 -0.10 -18.65 -2.64
C GLN A 143 0.29 -17.27 -2.09
N GLU A 144 1.52 -16.79 -2.32
CA GLU A 144 1.95 -15.46 -1.85
C GLU A 144 1.05 -14.34 -2.40
N TYR A 145 0.60 -14.43 -3.66
CA TYR A 145 -0.33 -13.46 -4.23
C TYR A 145 -1.63 -13.33 -3.41
N PHE A 146 -2.04 -14.40 -2.74
CA PHE A 146 -3.26 -14.40 -1.94
C PHE A 146 -3.08 -13.63 -0.63
N SER A 147 -1.97 -13.86 0.08
CA SER A 147 -1.66 -13.11 1.32
C SER A 147 -1.39 -11.63 1.02
N ASP A 148 -0.68 -11.34 -0.06
CA ASP A 148 -0.40 -9.97 -0.50
C ASP A 148 -1.69 -9.23 -0.91
N GLY A 149 -2.52 -9.88 -1.73
CA GLY A 149 -3.78 -9.31 -2.14
C GLY A 149 -4.76 -9.10 -0.98
N LEU A 150 -4.83 -10.04 -0.03
CA LEU A 150 -5.66 -9.87 1.15
C LEU A 150 -5.14 -8.74 2.06
N THR A 151 -3.82 -8.55 2.15
CA THR A 151 -3.23 -7.40 2.84
C THR A 151 -3.70 -6.09 2.22
N GLU A 152 -3.64 -5.96 0.89
CA GLU A 152 -4.12 -4.79 0.14
C GLU A 152 -5.61 -4.53 0.40
N GLU A 153 -6.42 -5.56 0.31
CA GLU A 153 -7.86 -5.45 0.54
C GLU A 153 -8.19 -5.01 1.99
N LEU A 154 -7.43 -5.47 2.98
CA LEU A 154 -7.56 -5.00 4.36
C LEU A 154 -7.14 -3.54 4.51
N ILE A 155 -6.06 -3.11 3.85
CA ILE A 155 -5.66 -1.70 3.80
C ILE A 155 -6.81 -0.86 3.25
N CYS A 156 -7.38 -1.25 2.09
CA CYS A 156 -8.51 -0.56 1.48
C CYS A 156 -9.74 -0.50 2.40
N ALA A 157 -10.06 -1.61 3.07
CA ALA A 157 -11.21 -1.66 3.99
C ALA A 157 -11.00 -0.75 5.22
N ILE A 158 -9.81 -0.77 5.82
CA ILE A 158 -9.49 0.02 7.01
C ILE A 158 -9.35 1.51 6.67
N SER A 159 -8.88 1.85 5.46
CA SER A 159 -8.73 3.24 5.03
C SER A 159 -10.07 3.99 4.88
N ARG A 160 -11.18 3.26 4.86
CA ARG A 160 -12.53 3.84 4.88
C ARG A 160 -12.98 4.29 6.29
N ILE A 161 -12.18 4.03 7.33
CA ILE A 161 -12.46 4.50 8.69
C ILE A 161 -12.20 6.00 8.75
N PRO A 162 -13.21 6.84 9.08
CA PRO A 162 -13.05 8.29 9.08
C PRO A 162 -11.95 8.76 10.03
N SER A 163 -11.17 9.75 9.61
CA SER A 163 -10.10 10.36 10.39
C SER A 163 -8.99 9.39 10.84
N LEU A 164 -8.83 8.26 10.15
CA LEU A 164 -7.72 7.34 10.33
C LEU A 164 -6.82 7.41 9.09
N ARG A 165 -5.59 7.85 9.27
CA ARG A 165 -4.57 7.76 8.22
C ARG A 165 -4.03 6.34 8.18
N VAL A 166 -4.23 5.65 7.06
CA VAL A 166 -3.74 4.29 6.82
C VAL A 166 -2.61 4.34 5.81
N ILE A 167 -1.49 3.71 6.14
CA ILE A 167 -0.35 3.63 5.22
C ILE A 167 -0.72 2.75 4.03
N SER A 168 -0.33 3.22 2.85
CA SER A 168 -0.58 2.51 1.60
C SER A 168 0.14 1.17 1.52
N ARG A 169 -0.36 0.34 0.61
CA ARG A 169 0.23 -0.97 0.34
C ARG A 169 1.71 -0.89 -0.01
N THR A 170 2.13 0.06 -0.86
CA THR A 170 3.52 0.16 -1.36
C THR A 170 4.52 0.30 -0.23
N SER A 171 4.28 1.23 0.68
CA SER A 171 5.14 1.39 1.87
C SER A 171 5.04 0.20 2.83
N ALA A 172 3.84 -0.35 3.05
CA ALA A 172 3.65 -1.49 3.94
C ALA A 172 4.40 -2.74 3.43
N MET A 173 4.30 -3.04 2.13
CA MET A 173 4.92 -4.22 1.50
C MET A 173 6.45 -4.19 1.46
N SER A 174 7.08 -3.02 1.61
CA SER A 174 8.55 -2.94 1.73
C SER A 174 9.10 -3.63 2.99
N PHE A 175 8.24 -3.89 3.97
CA PHE A 175 8.58 -4.63 5.18
C PHE A 175 8.25 -6.12 5.10
N LYS A 176 7.87 -6.64 3.95
CA LYS A 176 7.62 -8.08 3.76
C LYS A 176 8.86 -8.91 4.08
N GLY A 177 8.71 -9.87 5.02
CA GLY A 177 9.82 -10.73 5.44
C GLY A 177 10.92 -10.05 6.25
N THR A 178 10.74 -8.79 6.64
CA THR A 178 11.71 -8.08 7.48
C THR A 178 11.78 -8.67 8.89
N ARG A 179 12.94 -8.53 9.52
CA ARG A 179 13.16 -8.84 10.94
C ARG A 179 13.31 -7.58 11.80
N LYS A 180 13.01 -6.41 11.23
CA LYS A 180 13.08 -5.15 11.98
C LYS A 180 12.09 -5.19 13.16
N PRO A 181 12.46 -4.64 14.32
CA PRO A 181 11.53 -4.43 15.43
C PRO A 181 10.33 -3.60 14.99
N LEU A 182 9.15 -3.92 15.51
CA LEU A 182 7.89 -3.25 15.15
C LEU A 182 7.94 -1.74 15.40
N ALA A 183 8.57 -1.33 16.50
CA ALA A 183 8.76 0.09 16.85
C ALA A 183 9.58 0.86 15.81
N ASP A 184 10.56 0.21 15.16
CA ASP A 184 11.37 0.84 14.11
C ASP A 184 10.57 0.97 12.82
N ILE A 185 9.80 -0.06 12.45
CA ILE A 185 8.87 -0.02 11.31
C ILE A 185 7.88 1.12 11.48
N ALA A 186 7.25 1.19 12.64
CA ALA A 186 6.25 2.23 12.94
C ALA A 186 6.84 3.65 12.90
N ARG A 187 8.11 3.80 13.31
CA ARG A 187 8.82 5.09 13.23
C ARG A 187 9.10 5.47 11.78
N GLU A 188 9.54 4.52 10.94
CA GLU A 188 9.78 4.76 9.51
C GLU A 188 8.49 5.14 8.76
N LEU A 189 7.37 4.51 9.12
CA LEU A 189 6.05 4.77 8.55
C LEU A 189 5.32 5.93 9.23
N ALA A 190 5.87 6.47 10.32
CA ALA A 190 5.27 7.53 11.13
C ALA A 190 3.83 7.20 11.58
N VAL A 191 3.61 5.99 12.13
CA VAL A 191 2.29 5.51 12.57
C VAL A 191 2.22 5.26 14.08
N ASP A 192 1.00 5.43 14.64
CA ASP A 192 0.70 5.20 16.05
C ASP A 192 0.53 3.70 16.36
N ALA A 193 -0.02 2.95 15.40
CA ALA A 193 -0.33 1.54 15.58
C ALA A 193 -0.06 0.73 14.29
N VAL A 194 0.08 -0.57 14.48
CA VAL A 194 0.31 -1.52 13.39
C VAL A 194 -0.68 -2.67 13.50
N VAL A 195 -1.20 -3.10 12.36
CA VAL A 195 -1.90 -4.38 12.23
C VAL A 195 -0.93 -5.38 11.63
N GLU A 196 -0.70 -6.48 12.32
CA GLU A 196 0.02 -7.62 11.79
C GLU A 196 -0.85 -8.88 11.86
N GLY A 197 -0.48 -9.89 11.12
CA GLY A 197 -1.26 -11.12 11.13
C GLY A 197 -0.78 -12.16 10.14
N SER A 198 -1.65 -13.13 9.95
CA SER A 198 -1.38 -14.26 9.06
C SER A 198 -2.64 -14.73 8.35
N VAL A 199 -2.46 -15.32 7.19
CA VAL A 199 -3.52 -15.95 6.43
C VAL A 199 -3.16 -17.41 6.14
N SER A 200 -4.16 -18.27 6.25
CA SER A 200 -4.09 -19.65 5.78
C SER A 200 -5.32 -19.96 4.94
N ARG A 201 -5.14 -20.82 3.94
CA ARG A 201 -6.20 -21.26 3.03
C ARG A 201 -6.20 -22.78 2.90
N SER A 202 -7.37 -23.37 2.91
CA SER A 202 -7.56 -24.80 2.67
C SER A 202 -8.79 -24.98 1.77
N GLY A 203 -8.57 -25.25 0.48
CA GLY A 203 -9.62 -25.20 -0.54
C GLY A 203 -10.22 -23.79 -0.62
N ASP A 204 -11.53 -23.68 -0.44
CA ASP A 204 -12.25 -22.41 -0.44
C ASP A 204 -12.39 -21.77 0.96
N ARG A 205 -11.89 -22.41 2.01
CA ARG A 205 -11.89 -21.82 3.37
C ARG A 205 -10.66 -20.98 3.61
N VAL A 206 -10.89 -19.75 4.05
CA VAL A 206 -9.86 -18.77 4.39
C VAL A 206 -9.92 -18.50 5.89
N ARG A 207 -8.77 -18.53 6.54
CA ARG A 207 -8.59 -18.14 7.93
C ARG A 207 -7.61 -16.98 8.01
N VAL A 208 -8.02 -15.90 8.67
CA VAL A 208 -7.20 -14.73 8.97
C VAL A 208 -7.07 -14.58 10.47
N ILE A 209 -5.85 -14.36 10.90
CA ILE A 209 -5.55 -13.89 12.26
C ILE A 209 -5.00 -12.48 12.09
N ALA A 210 -5.56 -11.53 12.82
CA ALA A 210 -5.11 -10.15 12.81
C ALA A 210 -4.96 -9.63 14.24
N GLN A 211 -3.94 -8.81 14.47
CA GLN A 211 -3.64 -8.21 15.77
C GLN A 211 -3.39 -6.72 15.57
N LEU A 212 -3.94 -5.89 16.46
CA LEU A 212 -3.69 -4.46 16.51
C LEU A 212 -2.71 -4.19 17.67
N ILE A 213 -1.57 -3.60 17.36
CA ILE A 213 -0.46 -3.37 18.28
C ILE A 213 -0.15 -1.88 18.31
N LEU A 214 -0.08 -1.30 19.50
CA LEU A 214 0.37 0.07 19.68
C LEU A 214 1.89 0.13 19.51
N ALA A 215 2.35 0.92 18.56
CA ALA A 215 3.76 0.93 18.13
C ALA A 215 4.72 1.44 19.22
N ARG A 216 4.25 2.37 20.08
CA ARG A 216 5.07 3.06 21.08
C ARG A 216 5.66 2.13 22.14
N ASP A 217 4.87 1.14 22.58
CA ASP A 217 5.17 0.27 23.72
C ASP A 217 4.97 -1.23 23.40
N ASP A 218 4.86 -1.58 22.11
CA ASP A 218 4.65 -2.94 21.60
C ASP A 218 3.47 -3.64 22.32
N ARG A 219 2.42 -2.87 22.60
CA ARG A 219 1.28 -3.33 23.36
C ARG A 219 0.17 -3.82 22.46
N HIS A 220 -0.17 -5.09 22.58
CA HIS A 220 -1.33 -5.66 21.90
C HIS A 220 -2.62 -5.06 22.44
N ILE A 221 -3.39 -4.39 21.57
CA ILE A 221 -4.68 -3.77 21.88
C ILE A 221 -5.80 -4.75 21.61
N TRP A 222 -5.67 -5.52 20.53
CA TRP A 222 -6.68 -6.45 20.08
C TRP A 222 -6.06 -7.56 19.24
N ALA A 223 -6.68 -8.76 19.30
CA ALA A 223 -6.42 -9.86 18.40
C ALA A 223 -7.75 -10.52 18.01
N GLY A 224 -7.88 -10.86 16.72
CA GLY A 224 -9.06 -11.53 16.19
C GLY A 224 -8.70 -12.69 15.28
N ARG A 225 -9.55 -13.71 15.28
CA ARG A 225 -9.47 -14.85 14.36
C ARG A 225 -10.77 -14.93 13.58
N TYR A 226 -10.67 -14.95 12.28
CA TYR A 226 -11.79 -15.01 11.35
C TYR A 226 -11.65 -16.21 10.44
N GLU A 227 -12.76 -16.86 10.15
CA GLU A 227 -12.80 -17.99 9.25
C GLU A 227 -14.08 -17.90 8.40
N ARG A 228 -13.93 -17.85 7.07
CA ARG A 228 -15.04 -17.70 6.10
C ARG A 228 -14.72 -18.51 4.85
N ASP A 229 -15.77 -18.77 4.07
CA ASP A 229 -15.59 -19.24 2.70
C ASP A 229 -15.11 -18.09 1.80
N LEU A 230 -14.37 -18.41 0.75
CA LEU A 230 -13.76 -17.41 -0.14
C LEU A 230 -14.83 -16.55 -0.84
N GLY A 231 -16.02 -17.09 -1.09
CA GLY A 231 -17.15 -16.32 -1.63
C GLY A 231 -17.65 -15.21 -0.70
N ASP A 232 -17.41 -15.36 0.61
CA ASP A 232 -17.82 -14.40 1.65
C ASP A 232 -16.66 -13.55 2.15
N ILE A 233 -15.58 -13.44 1.38
CA ILE A 233 -14.35 -12.77 1.79
C ILE A 233 -14.55 -11.28 2.12
N LEU A 234 -15.50 -10.61 1.46
CA LEU A 234 -15.82 -9.21 1.74
C LEU A 234 -16.39 -9.02 3.15
N HIS A 235 -17.21 -9.97 3.64
CA HIS A 235 -17.68 -9.95 5.01
C HIS A 235 -16.53 -10.09 6.01
N LEU A 236 -15.53 -10.95 5.71
CA LEU A 236 -14.36 -11.11 6.55
C LEU A 236 -13.56 -9.81 6.65
N GLN A 237 -13.33 -9.15 5.53
CA GLN A 237 -12.60 -7.87 5.48
C GLN A 237 -13.33 -6.78 6.28
N ALA A 238 -14.64 -6.68 6.10
CA ALA A 238 -15.46 -5.73 6.83
C ALA A 238 -15.51 -6.01 8.34
N ASP A 239 -15.60 -7.29 8.75
CA ASP A 239 -15.56 -7.68 10.16
C ASP A 239 -14.23 -7.27 10.80
N VAL A 240 -13.10 -7.49 10.13
CA VAL A 240 -11.78 -7.07 10.62
C VAL A 240 -11.71 -5.56 10.78
N ALA A 241 -12.08 -4.81 9.75
CA ALA A 241 -12.03 -3.35 9.75
C ALA A 241 -12.95 -2.74 10.81
N GLN A 242 -14.18 -3.27 10.96
CA GLN A 242 -15.13 -2.84 11.99
C GLN A 242 -14.62 -3.09 13.40
N ASN A 243 -13.98 -4.25 13.64
CA ASN A 243 -13.40 -4.53 14.95
C ASN A 243 -12.24 -3.58 15.25
N ILE A 244 -11.36 -3.32 14.29
CA ILE A 244 -10.28 -2.33 14.44
C ILE A 244 -10.87 -0.96 14.77
N ALA A 245 -11.87 -0.47 14.01
CA ALA A 245 -12.53 0.79 14.27
C ALA A 245 -13.08 0.89 15.70
N THR A 246 -13.70 -0.19 16.19
CA THR A 246 -14.22 -0.27 17.56
C THR A 246 -13.09 -0.14 18.59
N GLN A 247 -11.96 -0.80 18.38
CA GLN A 247 -10.83 -0.77 19.31
C GLN A 247 -10.17 0.61 19.40
N ILE A 248 -10.16 1.37 18.30
CA ILE A 248 -9.59 2.72 18.25
C ILE A 248 -10.64 3.82 18.54
N ASN A 249 -11.83 3.44 19.01
CA ASN A 249 -12.94 4.35 19.32
C ASN A 249 -13.36 5.26 18.15
N LYS A 250 -13.27 4.77 16.92
CA LYS A 250 -13.77 5.47 15.72
C LYS A 250 -15.16 4.98 15.37
N ALA A 251 -16.09 5.92 15.24
CA ALA A 251 -17.45 5.60 14.79
C ALA A 251 -17.42 5.31 13.27
N VAL A 252 -17.91 4.14 12.89
CA VAL A 252 -18.06 3.74 11.48
C VAL A 252 -19.50 3.33 11.23
N ASP A 253 -20.11 3.90 10.20
CA ASP A 253 -21.35 3.38 9.66
C ASP A 253 -21.02 2.21 8.70
N PRO A 254 -21.32 0.95 9.08
CA PRO A 254 -20.95 -0.21 8.27
C PRO A 254 -21.54 -0.18 6.86
N ARG A 255 -22.76 0.34 6.68
CA ARG A 255 -23.43 0.41 5.37
C ARG A 255 -22.72 1.37 4.43
N ARG A 256 -22.19 2.46 4.98
CA ARG A 256 -21.51 3.51 4.23
C ARG A 256 -20.03 3.16 3.96
N ALA A 257 -19.38 2.58 4.94
CA ALA A 257 -17.96 2.20 4.83
C ALA A 257 -17.75 0.91 4.02
N PHE A 258 -18.69 -0.01 4.07
CA PHE A 258 -18.58 -1.34 3.45
C PHE A 258 -19.83 -1.69 2.63
N PRO A 259 -20.12 -0.96 1.54
CA PRO A 259 -21.36 -1.15 0.76
C PRO A 259 -21.48 -2.55 0.15
N ASP A 260 -20.37 -3.19 -0.18
CA ASP A 260 -20.33 -4.50 -0.84
C ASP A 260 -20.41 -5.72 0.11
N GLN A 261 -20.60 -5.51 1.42
CA GLN A 261 -20.60 -6.62 2.40
C GLN A 261 -21.53 -7.77 2.04
N SER A 262 -22.75 -7.45 1.52
CA SER A 262 -23.76 -8.45 1.23
C SER A 262 -23.54 -9.22 -0.07
N ARG A 263 -22.52 -8.86 -0.84
CA ARG A 263 -22.26 -9.44 -2.15
C ARG A 263 -21.44 -10.71 -2.04
N HIS A 264 -21.98 -11.80 -2.53
CA HIS A 264 -21.22 -13.03 -2.74
C HIS A 264 -20.40 -12.91 -4.03
N ILE A 265 -19.07 -13.04 -3.93
CA ILE A 265 -18.17 -12.98 -5.07
C ILE A 265 -17.88 -14.39 -5.56
N ASN A 266 -17.82 -14.58 -6.89
CA ASN A 266 -17.32 -15.82 -7.46
C ASN A 266 -15.86 -16.05 -6.99
N PRO A 267 -15.56 -17.15 -6.25
CA PRO A 267 -14.22 -17.39 -5.69
C PRO A 267 -13.11 -17.39 -6.74
N LYS A 268 -13.38 -17.92 -7.95
CA LYS A 268 -12.40 -17.95 -9.05
C LYS A 268 -12.17 -16.57 -9.65
N ALA A 269 -13.22 -15.72 -9.72
CA ALA A 269 -13.08 -14.34 -10.16
C ALA A 269 -12.26 -13.52 -9.16
N TYR A 270 -12.52 -13.69 -7.86
CA TYR A 270 -11.74 -13.04 -6.82
C TYR A 270 -10.26 -13.47 -6.84
N GLU A 271 -10.00 -14.76 -7.02
CA GLU A 271 -8.64 -15.27 -7.14
C GLU A 271 -7.91 -14.68 -8.37
N ALA A 272 -8.59 -14.59 -9.51
CA ALA A 272 -8.03 -13.96 -10.70
C ALA A 272 -7.74 -12.47 -10.46
N TYR A 273 -8.65 -11.75 -9.80
CA TYR A 273 -8.47 -10.36 -9.40
C TYR A 273 -7.24 -10.14 -8.51
N LEU A 274 -7.02 -10.97 -7.49
CA LEU A 274 -5.83 -10.87 -6.63
C LEU A 274 -4.53 -11.16 -7.39
N LYS A 275 -4.54 -12.12 -8.32
CA LYS A 275 -3.38 -12.37 -9.21
C LYS A 275 -3.09 -11.18 -10.11
N ALA A 276 -4.14 -10.54 -10.64
CA ALA A 276 -4.00 -9.34 -11.44
C ALA A 276 -3.32 -8.20 -10.64
N ASN A 277 -3.78 -7.93 -9.40
CA ASN A 277 -3.18 -6.94 -8.52
C ASN A 277 -1.69 -7.25 -8.26
N PHE A 278 -1.35 -8.51 -7.95
CA PHE A 278 0.02 -8.94 -7.71
C PHE A 278 0.95 -8.65 -8.90
N PHE A 279 0.48 -8.84 -10.14
CA PHE A 279 1.26 -8.52 -11.33
C PHE A 279 1.30 -7.01 -11.61
N ARG A 280 0.20 -6.28 -11.46
CA ARG A 280 0.11 -4.82 -11.61
C ARG A 280 1.19 -4.09 -10.80
N ASP A 281 1.39 -4.51 -9.57
CA ASP A 281 2.27 -3.83 -8.62
C ASP A 281 3.76 -3.91 -8.95
N LYS A 282 4.15 -4.79 -9.84
CA LYS A 282 5.54 -4.87 -10.32
C LYS A 282 5.89 -3.76 -11.32
N LEU A 283 4.88 -3.07 -11.88
CA LEU A 283 5.00 -1.90 -12.75
C LEU A 283 5.96 -2.08 -13.95
N THR A 284 6.10 -3.30 -14.46
CA THR A 284 6.85 -3.55 -15.71
C THR A 284 5.88 -3.84 -16.85
N PRO A 285 6.25 -3.53 -18.11
CA PRO A 285 5.38 -3.80 -19.27
C PRO A 285 4.90 -5.26 -19.34
N LEU A 286 5.79 -6.22 -19.12
CA LEU A 286 5.45 -7.65 -19.18
C LEU A 286 4.46 -8.06 -18.06
N GLU A 287 4.71 -7.58 -16.86
CA GLU A 287 3.83 -7.90 -15.72
C GLU A 287 2.47 -7.20 -15.85
N MET A 288 2.44 -6.01 -16.47
CA MET A 288 1.20 -5.32 -16.77
C MET A 288 0.34 -6.08 -17.79
N LEU A 289 0.95 -6.72 -18.80
CA LEU A 289 0.22 -7.61 -19.72
C LEU A 289 -0.38 -8.83 -19.00
N LYS A 290 0.35 -9.42 -18.05
CA LYS A 290 -0.19 -10.51 -17.21
C LYS A 290 -1.33 -10.01 -16.32
N SER A 291 -1.18 -8.82 -15.75
CA SER A 291 -2.25 -8.20 -14.96
C SER A 291 -3.52 -8.03 -15.78
N LEU A 292 -3.40 -7.52 -17.02
CA LEU A 292 -4.52 -7.40 -17.97
C LEU A 292 -5.21 -8.75 -18.21
N GLU A 293 -4.44 -9.82 -18.48
CA GLU A 293 -4.98 -11.18 -18.69
C GLU A 293 -5.82 -11.63 -17.49
N PHE A 294 -5.30 -11.45 -16.27
CA PHE A 294 -6.00 -11.89 -15.07
C PHE A 294 -7.21 -11.01 -14.72
N TYR A 295 -7.17 -9.69 -14.96
CA TYR A 295 -8.38 -8.85 -14.80
C TYR A 295 -9.45 -9.22 -15.82
N THR A 296 -9.07 -9.47 -17.08
CA THR A 296 -10.00 -9.95 -18.11
C THR A 296 -10.64 -11.26 -17.67
N ARG A 297 -9.84 -12.20 -17.18
CA ARG A 297 -10.35 -13.46 -16.64
C ARG A 297 -11.30 -13.25 -15.44
N ALA A 298 -11.03 -12.28 -14.58
CA ALA A 298 -11.89 -11.98 -13.44
C ALA A 298 -13.28 -11.51 -13.89
N VAL A 299 -13.35 -10.59 -14.87
CA VAL A 299 -14.62 -10.08 -15.40
C VAL A 299 -15.36 -11.10 -16.29
N ASP A 300 -14.64 -12.02 -16.94
CA ASP A 300 -15.24 -13.14 -17.68
C ASP A 300 -15.90 -14.15 -16.73
N LEU A 301 -15.28 -14.42 -15.57
CA LEU A 301 -15.80 -15.33 -14.55
C LEU A 301 -16.95 -14.74 -13.74
N ASP A 302 -16.95 -13.43 -13.55
CA ASP A 302 -18.02 -12.66 -12.88
C ASP A 302 -18.22 -11.31 -13.57
N PRO A 303 -19.05 -11.24 -14.63
CA PRO A 303 -19.32 -9.99 -15.37
C PRO A 303 -19.95 -8.87 -14.54
N SER A 304 -20.40 -9.20 -13.33
CA SER A 304 -20.96 -8.23 -12.39
C SER A 304 -19.94 -7.71 -11.38
N TYR A 305 -18.67 -8.14 -11.42
CA TYR A 305 -17.64 -7.72 -10.49
C TYR A 305 -17.12 -6.31 -10.82
N ALA A 306 -17.82 -5.28 -10.34
CA ALA A 306 -17.56 -3.87 -10.64
C ALA A 306 -16.11 -3.43 -10.38
N ARG A 307 -15.52 -3.84 -9.24
CA ARG A 307 -14.13 -3.50 -8.90
C ARG A 307 -13.13 -4.06 -9.92
N ALA A 308 -13.36 -5.30 -10.40
CA ALA A 308 -12.48 -5.89 -11.42
C ALA A 308 -12.57 -5.12 -12.74
N HIS A 309 -13.74 -4.63 -13.14
CA HIS A 309 -13.87 -3.72 -14.29
C HIS A 309 -13.15 -2.38 -14.08
N GLY A 310 -13.20 -1.82 -12.86
CA GLY A 310 -12.48 -0.59 -12.49
C GLY A 310 -10.97 -0.76 -12.63
N GLU A 311 -10.39 -1.82 -12.08
CA GLU A 311 -8.96 -2.09 -12.17
C GLU A 311 -8.54 -2.49 -13.61
N LEU A 312 -9.39 -3.21 -14.34
CA LEU A 312 -9.18 -3.50 -15.76
C LEU A 312 -9.07 -2.21 -16.58
N SER A 313 -9.87 -1.21 -16.24
CA SER A 313 -9.82 0.09 -16.92
C SER A 313 -8.48 0.80 -16.70
N MET A 314 -7.94 0.77 -15.47
CA MET A 314 -6.62 1.31 -15.16
C MET A 314 -5.49 0.52 -15.85
N ALA A 315 -5.60 -0.81 -15.93
CA ALA A 315 -4.63 -1.63 -16.65
C ALA A 315 -4.55 -1.24 -18.15
N TYR A 316 -5.69 -1.04 -18.81
CA TYR A 316 -5.71 -0.53 -20.19
C TYR A 316 -5.06 0.84 -20.31
N PHE A 317 -5.32 1.76 -19.37
CA PHE A 317 -4.69 3.07 -19.37
C PHE A 317 -3.16 2.97 -19.31
N TYR A 318 -2.61 2.20 -18.38
CA TYR A 318 -1.15 2.04 -18.24
C TYR A 318 -0.50 1.40 -19.48
N LEU A 319 -1.16 0.44 -20.13
CA LEU A 319 -0.64 -0.16 -21.35
C LEU A 319 -0.58 0.86 -22.51
N GLY A 320 -1.56 1.75 -22.58
CA GLY A 320 -1.53 2.88 -23.52
C GLY A 320 -0.43 3.89 -23.19
N LEU A 321 -0.23 4.17 -21.90
CA LEU A 321 0.83 5.07 -21.42
C LEU A 321 2.23 4.52 -21.70
N PHE A 322 2.45 3.21 -21.55
CA PHE A 322 3.73 2.56 -21.87
C PHE A 322 3.97 2.38 -23.38
N GLY A 323 2.99 2.69 -24.23
CA GLY A 323 3.12 2.56 -25.68
C GLY A 323 3.25 1.09 -26.15
N ILE A 324 2.76 0.14 -25.35
CA ILE A 324 2.78 -1.30 -25.69
C ILE A 324 1.78 -1.59 -26.81
N GLU A 325 0.66 -0.89 -26.77
CA GLU A 325 -0.41 -0.94 -27.76
C GLU A 325 -0.82 0.50 -28.15
N PRO A 326 -1.45 0.71 -29.30
CA PRO A 326 -1.86 2.07 -29.73
C PRO A 326 -2.71 2.76 -28.67
N PRO A 327 -2.32 3.98 -28.21
CA PRO A 327 -3.02 4.70 -27.15
C PRO A 327 -4.52 4.87 -27.40
N ALA A 328 -4.92 5.17 -28.64
CA ALA A 328 -6.33 5.34 -29.02
C ALA A 328 -7.18 4.08 -28.74
N VAL A 329 -6.62 2.89 -28.97
CA VAL A 329 -7.28 1.62 -28.70
C VAL A 329 -7.37 1.37 -27.19
N MET A 330 -6.25 1.58 -26.49
CA MET A 330 -6.17 1.33 -25.05
C MET A 330 -7.05 2.28 -24.25
N PHE A 331 -7.04 3.58 -24.56
CA PHE A 331 -7.88 4.57 -23.88
C PHE A 331 -9.37 4.36 -24.16
N SER A 332 -9.73 3.89 -25.36
CA SER A 332 -11.12 3.50 -25.66
C SER A 332 -11.57 2.31 -24.81
N LYS A 333 -10.73 1.27 -24.68
CA LYS A 333 -11.00 0.10 -23.82
C LYS A 333 -11.03 0.48 -22.34
N SER A 334 -10.12 1.35 -21.91
CA SER A 334 -10.10 1.89 -20.54
C SER A 334 -11.44 2.54 -20.20
N ARG A 335 -11.90 3.45 -21.05
CA ARG A 335 -13.21 4.12 -20.90
C ARG A 335 -14.37 3.13 -20.85
N ALA A 336 -14.42 2.19 -21.78
CA ALA A 336 -15.50 1.21 -21.82
C ALA A 336 -15.59 0.38 -20.53
N SER A 337 -14.43 -0.07 -20.02
CA SER A 337 -14.36 -0.81 -18.77
C SER A 337 -14.72 0.05 -17.56
N ALA A 338 -14.30 1.32 -17.53
CA ALA A 338 -14.65 2.26 -16.46
C ALA A 338 -16.16 2.54 -16.43
N VAL A 339 -16.77 2.82 -17.58
CA VAL A 339 -18.22 3.03 -17.69
C VAL A 339 -18.96 1.78 -17.22
N ARG A 340 -18.51 0.60 -17.64
CA ARG A 340 -19.14 -0.66 -17.19
C ARG A 340 -19.03 -0.85 -15.68
N ALA A 341 -17.89 -0.50 -15.07
CA ALA A 341 -17.72 -0.54 -13.62
C ALA A 341 -18.75 0.36 -12.92
N LEU A 342 -18.93 1.60 -13.41
CA LEU A 342 -19.86 2.58 -12.81
C LEU A 342 -21.34 2.25 -13.04
N GLU A 343 -21.68 1.57 -14.14
CA GLU A 343 -23.03 1.02 -14.33
C GLU A 343 -23.37 -0.05 -13.28
N LEU A 344 -22.36 -0.81 -12.84
CA LEU A 344 -22.52 -1.87 -11.85
C LEU A 344 -22.48 -1.32 -10.41
N ASP A 345 -21.60 -0.34 -10.16
CA ASP A 345 -21.39 0.31 -8.87
C ASP A 345 -20.75 1.68 -9.07
N GLU A 346 -21.51 2.75 -8.84
CA GLU A 346 -21.05 4.14 -8.97
C GLU A 346 -19.98 4.57 -7.95
N THR A 347 -19.67 3.71 -6.98
CA THR A 347 -18.70 3.98 -5.92
C THR A 347 -17.30 3.39 -6.20
N VAL A 348 -17.07 2.83 -7.38
CA VAL A 348 -15.77 2.28 -7.78
C VAL A 348 -14.77 3.39 -8.09
N ALA A 349 -13.94 3.76 -7.13
CA ALA A 349 -12.95 4.84 -7.25
C ALA A 349 -11.96 4.63 -8.42
N ALA A 350 -11.52 3.40 -8.68
CA ALA A 350 -10.62 3.08 -9.80
C ALA A 350 -11.23 3.43 -11.17
N ALA A 351 -12.55 3.29 -11.33
CA ALA A 351 -13.24 3.66 -12.57
C ALA A 351 -13.28 5.18 -12.77
N HIS A 352 -13.52 5.95 -11.70
CA HIS A 352 -13.42 7.41 -11.74
C HIS A 352 -11.99 7.86 -12.05
N ASN A 353 -10.98 7.23 -11.43
CA ASN A 353 -9.58 7.47 -11.76
C ASN A 353 -9.29 7.22 -13.24
N ALA A 354 -9.77 6.11 -13.80
CA ALA A 354 -9.56 5.78 -15.20
C ALA A 354 -10.21 6.79 -16.15
N LEU A 355 -11.44 7.23 -15.87
CA LEU A 355 -12.10 8.28 -16.64
C LEU A 355 -11.33 9.61 -16.53
N ALA A 356 -10.88 9.98 -15.32
CA ALA A 356 -10.11 11.19 -15.11
C ALA A 356 -8.84 11.23 -15.98
N VAL A 357 -8.03 10.16 -15.94
CA VAL A 357 -6.78 10.11 -16.73
C VAL A 357 -7.03 10.05 -18.24
N VAL A 358 -8.10 9.37 -18.68
CA VAL A 358 -8.50 9.39 -20.11
C VAL A 358 -8.91 10.81 -20.53
N HIS A 359 -9.66 11.54 -19.70
CA HIS A 359 -10.03 12.93 -19.99
C HIS A 359 -8.81 13.86 -20.02
N VAL A 360 -7.83 13.68 -19.11
CA VAL A 360 -6.59 14.48 -19.10
C VAL A 360 -5.72 14.19 -20.31
N PHE A 361 -5.40 12.91 -20.56
CA PHE A 361 -4.31 12.52 -21.44
C PHE A 361 -4.75 12.24 -22.90
N TYR A 362 -6.06 12.08 -23.13
CA TYR A 362 -6.56 11.73 -24.44
C TYR A 362 -7.66 12.65 -24.96
N ASP A 363 -8.67 12.97 -24.14
CA ASP A 363 -9.79 13.81 -24.55
C ASP A 363 -9.48 15.31 -24.47
N TRP A 364 -8.64 15.68 -23.49
CA TRP A 364 -8.40 17.06 -23.06
C TRP A 364 -9.68 17.75 -22.57
N ASP A 365 -10.58 16.94 -21.96
CA ASP A 365 -11.78 17.44 -21.31
C ASP A 365 -11.47 17.75 -19.83
N TRP A 366 -11.00 18.97 -19.61
CA TRP A 366 -10.51 19.43 -18.33
C TRP A 366 -11.61 19.52 -17.25
N VAL A 367 -12.87 19.76 -17.66
CA VAL A 367 -14.00 19.87 -16.72
C VAL A 367 -14.37 18.50 -16.18
N SER A 368 -14.54 17.53 -17.07
CA SER A 368 -14.84 16.16 -16.68
C SER A 368 -13.67 15.55 -15.91
N ALA A 369 -12.42 15.83 -16.30
CA ALA A 369 -11.23 15.36 -15.61
C ALA A 369 -11.22 15.78 -14.12
N GLU A 370 -11.44 17.08 -13.81
CA GLU A 370 -11.46 17.55 -12.42
C GLU A 370 -12.57 16.89 -11.61
N LYS A 371 -13.76 16.77 -12.19
CA LYS A 371 -14.90 16.13 -11.54
C LYS A 371 -14.58 14.68 -11.15
N GLU A 372 -14.05 13.92 -12.11
CA GLU A 372 -13.73 12.50 -11.88
C GLU A 372 -12.56 12.31 -10.90
N CYS A 373 -11.50 13.14 -10.97
CA CYS A 373 -10.41 13.13 -9.99
C CYS A 373 -10.92 13.37 -8.57
N ARG A 374 -11.74 14.42 -8.37
CA ARG A 374 -12.28 14.73 -7.03
C ARG A 374 -13.20 13.62 -6.53
N ARG A 375 -14.00 13.04 -7.41
CA ARG A 375 -14.89 11.93 -7.04
C ARG A 375 -14.11 10.69 -6.61
N ALA A 376 -13.02 10.36 -7.29
CA ALA A 376 -12.14 9.26 -6.90
C ALA A 376 -11.55 9.45 -5.49
N VAL A 377 -11.07 10.67 -5.18
CA VAL A 377 -10.55 11.02 -3.85
C VAL A 377 -11.64 10.91 -2.76
N GLU A 378 -12.85 11.41 -3.04
CA GLU A 378 -13.97 11.31 -2.09
C GLU A 378 -14.33 9.85 -1.76
N LEU A 379 -14.31 8.97 -2.77
CA LEU A 379 -14.67 7.57 -2.64
C LEU A 379 -13.60 6.72 -1.95
N SER A 380 -12.32 7.07 -2.12
CA SER A 380 -11.18 6.34 -1.55
C SER A 380 -10.13 7.30 -0.96
N PRO A 381 -10.44 7.98 0.15
CA PRO A 381 -9.54 8.99 0.74
C PRO A 381 -8.23 8.43 1.30
N GLY A 382 -8.13 7.13 1.49
CA GLY A 382 -6.89 6.44 1.91
C GLY A 382 -6.05 5.91 0.75
N GLU A 383 -6.49 6.08 -0.49
CA GLU A 383 -5.78 5.59 -1.68
C GLU A 383 -4.94 6.70 -2.33
N PRO A 384 -3.61 6.56 -2.41
CA PRO A 384 -2.74 7.56 -3.02
C PRO A 384 -3.07 7.88 -4.48
N ALA A 385 -3.51 6.90 -5.27
CA ALA A 385 -3.71 7.03 -6.71
C ALA A 385 -4.65 8.18 -7.09
N GLY A 386 -5.78 8.35 -6.37
CA GLY A 386 -6.71 9.46 -6.62
C GLY A 386 -6.06 10.83 -6.43
N TYR A 387 -5.28 10.98 -5.38
CA TYR A 387 -4.57 12.22 -5.10
C TYR A 387 -3.45 12.50 -6.10
N VAL A 388 -2.74 11.45 -6.56
CA VAL A 388 -1.71 11.58 -7.61
C VAL A 388 -2.32 12.15 -8.89
N HIS A 389 -3.43 11.57 -9.37
CA HIS A 389 -4.08 12.03 -10.59
C HIS A 389 -4.69 13.43 -10.43
N LEU A 390 -5.26 13.76 -9.27
CA LEU A 390 -5.75 15.10 -8.98
C LEU A 390 -4.60 16.12 -8.97
N ALA A 391 -3.48 15.80 -8.30
CA ALA A 391 -2.33 16.69 -8.24
C ALA A 391 -1.69 16.91 -9.63
N ASP A 392 -1.62 15.86 -10.46
CA ASP A 392 -1.13 15.96 -11.82
C ASP A 392 -2.04 16.85 -12.68
N TYR A 393 -3.35 16.62 -12.62
CA TYR A 393 -4.34 17.50 -13.25
C TYR A 393 -4.16 18.97 -12.82
N LEU A 394 -4.10 19.23 -11.52
CA LEU A 394 -3.93 20.58 -10.97
C LEU A 394 -2.62 21.23 -11.45
N SER A 395 -1.54 20.46 -11.48
CA SER A 395 -0.23 20.91 -11.95
C SER A 395 -0.23 21.27 -13.43
N ILE A 396 -0.84 20.43 -14.27
CA ILE A 396 -1.01 20.70 -15.72
C ILE A 396 -1.86 21.96 -15.94
N ARG A 397 -2.86 22.21 -15.10
CA ARG A 397 -3.70 23.40 -15.14
C ARG A 397 -3.08 24.66 -14.53
N GLY A 398 -1.79 24.61 -14.12
CA GLY A 398 -1.08 25.74 -13.52
C GLY A 398 -1.46 26.03 -12.05
N ARG A 399 -2.30 25.19 -11.42
CA ARG A 399 -2.70 25.30 -10.01
C ARG A 399 -1.65 24.66 -9.10
N HIS A 400 -0.40 25.10 -9.25
CA HIS A 400 0.77 24.43 -8.66
C HIS A 400 0.73 24.34 -7.14
N ARG A 401 0.22 25.39 -6.44
CA ARG A 401 0.12 25.35 -4.96
C ARG A 401 -0.82 24.23 -4.50
N GLU A 402 -2.00 24.14 -5.09
CA GLU A 402 -2.96 23.09 -4.77
C GLU A 402 -2.41 21.70 -5.13
N ALA A 403 -1.71 21.58 -6.27
CA ALA A 403 -1.06 20.34 -6.68
C ALA A 403 -0.04 19.86 -5.65
N ILE A 404 0.82 20.76 -5.17
CA ILE A 404 1.84 20.45 -4.15
C ILE A 404 1.18 20.05 -2.83
N ASP A 405 0.17 20.79 -2.37
CA ASP A 405 -0.52 20.49 -1.12
C ASP A 405 -1.27 19.14 -1.20
N THR A 406 -1.92 18.86 -2.35
CA THR A 406 -2.55 17.57 -2.63
C THR A 406 -1.52 16.43 -2.64
N PHE A 407 -0.35 16.64 -3.24
CA PHE A 407 0.66 15.59 -3.33
C PHE A 407 1.41 15.36 -2.01
N ARG A 408 1.52 16.35 -1.14
CA ARG A 408 2.03 16.14 0.22
C ARG A 408 1.22 15.11 0.97
N HIS A 409 -0.11 15.11 0.75
CA HIS A 409 -0.96 14.07 1.33
C HIS A 409 -0.65 12.66 0.77
N VAL A 410 -0.28 12.55 -0.51
CA VAL A 410 0.23 11.28 -1.07
C VAL A 410 1.44 10.77 -0.29
N LEU A 411 2.40 11.65 0.03
CA LEU A 411 3.59 11.29 0.79
C LEU A 411 3.30 10.97 2.27
N GLU A 412 2.20 11.47 2.83
CA GLU A 412 1.71 11.04 4.15
C GLU A 412 1.15 9.63 4.12
N LEU A 413 0.44 9.27 3.04
CA LEU A 413 -0.12 7.93 2.85
C LEU A 413 0.94 6.91 2.43
N ASP A 414 1.98 7.35 1.70
CA ASP A 414 3.03 6.47 1.15
C ASP A 414 4.42 7.10 1.29
N PRO A 415 4.99 7.13 2.52
CA PRO A 415 6.15 7.96 2.85
C PRO A 415 7.49 7.47 2.27
N ILE A 416 7.58 6.20 1.89
CA ILE A 416 8.82 5.57 1.41
C ILE A 416 8.75 5.05 -0.03
N SER A 417 7.71 5.42 -0.77
CA SER A 417 7.57 5.08 -2.18
C SER A 417 8.54 5.92 -3.04
N ARG A 418 9.57 5.27 -3.61
CA ARG A 418 10.45 5.95 -4.56
C ARG A 418 9.70 6.57 -5.75
N VAL A 419 8.58 5.94 -6.14
CA VAL A 419 7.75 6.40 -7.26
C VAL A 419 7.11 7.73 -6.93
N TYR A 420 6.44 7.85 -5.79
CA TYR A 420 5.77 9.09 -5.41
C TYR A 420 6.75 10.17 -4.99
N ILE A 421 7.84 9.81 -4.29
CA ILE A 421 8.89 10.79 -3.95
C ILE A 421 9.50 11.39 -5.22
N GLY A 422 9.86 10.56 -6.21
CA GLY A 422 10.39 11.05 -7.49
C GLY A 422 9.37 11.85 -8.29
N TYR A 423 8.12 11.39 -8.36
CA TYR A 423 7.05 12.10 -9.06
C TYR A 423 6.72 13.46 -8.45
N PHE A 424 6.83 13.59 -7.12
CA PHE A 424 6.74 14.89 -6.46
C PHE A 424 7.81 15.87 -6.97
N GLY A 425 9.00 15.36 -7.30
CA GLY A 425 10.04 16.14 -7.97
C GLY A 425 9.57 16.74 -9.30
N LEU A 426 8.81 15.98 -10.12
CA LEU A 426 8.23 16.51 -11.37
C LEU A 426 7.20 17.63 -11.12
N LEU A 427 6.33 17.48 -10.11
CA LEU A 427 5.36 18.52 -9.76
C LEU A 427 6.06 19.81 -9.29
N LEU A 428 7.09 19.67 -8.48
CA LEU A 428 7.93 20.80 -8.03
C LEU A 428 8.67 21.45 -9.20
N HIS A 429 9.16 20.66 -10.15
CA HIS A 429 9.75 21.17 -11.40
C HIS A 429 8.75 22.02 -12.18
N ARG A 430 7.51 21.55 -12.40
CA ARG A 430 6.45 22.31 -13.05
C ARG A 430 6.12 23.61 -12.31
N ALA A 431 6.20 23.58 -10.97
CA ALA A 431 6.04 24.77 -10.12
C ALA A 431 7.29 25.67 -10.08
N ARG A 432 8.35 25.36 -10.81
CA ARG A 432 9.65 26.06 -10.86
C ARG A 432 10.42 26.06 -9.54
N GLN A 433 10.10 25.13 -8.65
CA GLN A 433 10.82 24.90 -7.39
C GLN A 433 11.96 23.89 -7.64
N TYR A 434 12.96 24.30 -8.41
CA TYR A 434 13.98 23.39 -8.96
C TYR A 434 14.88 22.75 -7.89
N ASP A 435 15.25 23.50 -6.85
CA ASP A 435 16.10 22.97 -5.76
C ASP A 435 15.37 21.88 -4.96
N GLU A 436 14.10 22.12 -4.64
CA GLU A 436 13.28 21.12 -3.94
C GLU A 436 12.99 19.91 -4.83
N SER A 437 12.79 20.13 -6.15
CA SER A 437 12.64 19.06 -7.14
C SER A 437 13.86 18.13 -7.15
N ILE A 438 15.07 18.69 -7.25
CA ILE A 438 16.34 17.95 -7.24
C ILE A 438 16.47 17.17 -5.92
N ALA A 439 16.16 17.79 -4.78
CA ALA A 439 16.25 17.14 -3.47
C ALA A 439 15.29 15.94 -3.36
N GLN A 440 14.03 16.04 -3.86
CA GLN A 440 13.11 14.91 -3.86
C GLN A 440 13.55 13.78 -4.81
N CYS A 441 14.04 14.13 -6.00
CA CYS A 441 14.59 13.15 -6.92
C CYS A 441 15.80 12.42 -6.32
N GLN A 442 16.71 13.16 -5.66
CA GLN A 442 17.85 12.57 -4.95
C GLN A 442 17.40 11.61 -3.86
N ARG A 443 16.40 11.98 -3.04
CA ARG A 443 15.81 11.09 -2.03
C ARG A 443 15.23 9.81 -2.64
N ALA A 444 14.58 9.90 -3.81
CA ALA A 444 14.07 8.73 -4.53
C ALA A 444 15.22 7.81 -5.00
N LEU A 445 16.34 8.38 -5.45
CA LEU A 445 17.54 7.66 -5.87
C LEU A 445 18.33 7.05 -4.69
N GLU A 446 18.24 7.61 -3.50
CA GLU A 446 18.76 6.98 -2.27
C GLU A 446 18.02 5.69 -1.91
N ILE A 447 16.71 5.63 -2.22
CA ILE A 447 15.89 4.42 -2.02
C ILE A 447 16.16 3.39 -3.13
N ASP A 448 16.21 3.84 -4.39
CA ASP A 448 16.50 3.01 -5.56
C ASP A 448 17.42 3.74 -6.53
N PRO A 449 18.73 3.44 -6.51
CA PRO A 449 19.71 4.09 -7.39
C PRO A 449 19.47 3.87 -8.89
N HIS A 450 18.59 2.91 -9.27
CA HIS A 450 18.27 2.60 -10.66
C HIS A 450 16.90 3.16 -11.11
N TYR A 451 16.28 4.02 -10.30
CA TYR A 451 14.97 4.58 -10.65
C TYR A 451 15.08 5.67 -11.72
N VAL A 452 14.97 5.27 -12.98
CA VAL A 452 15.22 6.11 -14.18
C VAL A 452 14.32 7.37 -14.24
N ASN A 453 13.07 7.30 -13.75
CA ASN A 453 12.18 8.46 -13.78
C ASN A 453 12.67 9.59 -12.85
N ALA A 454 13.28 9.26 -11.70
CA ALA A 454 13.86 10.28 -10.83
C ALA A 454 15.08 10.95 -11.48
N MET A 455 15.90 10.18 -12.25
CA MET A 455 16.99 10.75 -13.04
C MET A 455 16.48 11.72 -14.10
N TRP A 456 15.42 11.33 -14.81
CA TRP A 456 14.74 12.20 -15.78
C TRP A 456 14.24 13.50 -15.14
N PHE A 457 13.43 13.41 -14.08
CA PHE A 457 12.84 14.59 -13.42
C PHE A 457 13.91 15.51 -12.84
N MET A 458 14.99 14.92 -12.32
CA MET A 458 16.15 15.66 -11.82
C MET A 458 16.86 16.40 -12.97
N ALA A 459 17.10 15.73 -14.10
CA ALA A 459 17.74 16.33 -15.26
C ALA A 459 16.99 17.53 -15.80
N LEU A 460 15.64 17.49 -15.85
CA LEU A 460 14.81 18.63 -16.22
C LEU A 460 15.07 19.84 -15.31
N SER A 461 15.24 19.62 -14.01
CA SER A 461 15.48 20.71 -13.05
C SER A 461 16.90 21.23 -13.12
N LEU A 462 17.90 20.36 -13.34
CA LEU A 462 19.30 20.74 -13.58
C LEU A 462 19.42 21.60 -14.85
N GLU A 463 18.74 21.22 -15.94
CA GLU A 463 18.69 22.01 -17.18
C GLU A 463 18.19 23.44 -16.91
N GLN A 464 17.10 23.61 -16.16
CA GLN A 464 16.55 24.93 -15.84
C GLN A 464 17.46 25.77 -14.94
N LYS A 465 18.32 25.14 -14.15
CA LYS A 465 19.35 25.81 -13.34
C LYS A 465 20.62 26.13 -14.12
N GLY A 466 20.73 25.66 -15.37
CA GLY A 466 21.92 25.85 -16.22
C GLY A 466 23.02 24.81 -15.97
N ASP A 467 22.80 23.81 -15.12
CA ASP A 467 23.70 22.68 -14.92
C ASP A 467 23.47 21.63 -16.02
N LEU A 468 23.96 21.96 -17.23
CA LEU A 468 23.79 21.12 -18.42
C LEU A 468 24.62 19.84 -18.34
N ASP A 469 25.81 19.88 -17.76
CA ASP A 469 26.68 18.71 -17.59
C ASP A 469 26.02 17.71 -16.64
N GLY A 470 25.49 18.18 -15.52
CA GLY A 470 24.74 17.33 -14.59
C GLY A 470 23.48 16.74 -15.20
N ALA A 471 22.76 17.49 -16.03
CA ALA A 471 21.58 16.99 -16.75
C ALA A 471 21.95 15.88 -17.74
N VAL A 472 23.03 16.06 -18.52
CA VAL A 472 23.54 15.04 -19.46
C VAL A 472 23.93 13.77 -18.71
N GLU A 473 24.74 13.86 -17.63
CA GLU A 473 25.19 12.72 -16.84
C GLU A 473 23.99 11.86 -16.34
N ARG A 474 22.93 12.52 -15.83
CA ARG A 474 21.74 11.83 -15.34
C ARG A 474 20.97 11.14 -16.45
N LEU A 475 20.85 11.78 -17.62
CA LEU A 475 20.15 11.22 -18.78
C LEU A 475 20.94 10.10 -19.46
N GLU A 476 22.28 10.20 -19.53
CA GLU A 476 23.13 9.08 -19.99
C GLU A 476 22.93 7.85 -19.11
N THR A 477 22.94 8.04 -17.79
CA THR A 477 22.69 6.96 -16.85
C THR A 477 21.29 6.36 -17.05
N ALA A 478 20.26 7.19 -17.22
CA ALA A 478 18.89 6.73 -17.47
C ALA A 478 18.77 5.95 -18.80
N VAL A 479 19.39 6.42 -19.87
CA VAL A 479 19.43 5.75 -21.18
C VAL A 479 20.17 4.41 -21.12
N ASN A 480 21.27 4.34 -20.36
CA ASN A 480 22.01 3.08 -20.16
C ASN A 480 21.19 2.02 -19.41
N LEU A 481 20.37 2.45 -18.45
CA LEU A 481 19.48 1.55 -17.69
C LEU A 481 18.22 1.16 -18.47
N ALA A 482 17.64 2.13 -19.21
CA ALA A 482 16.41 1.94 -19.96
C ALA A 482 16.47 2.73 -21.27
N ARG A 483 16.84 2.05 -22.37
CA ARG A 483 16.98 2.66 -23.69
C ARG A 483 15.61 2.90 -24.35
N ALA A 484 14.80 3.78 -23.76
CA ALA A 484 13.50 4.14 -24.28
C ALA A 484 13.54 5.44 -25.09
N PRO A 485 12.69 5.61 -26.15
CA PRO A 485 12.72 6.77 -27.01
C PRO A 485 12.62 8.11 -26.30
N HIS A 486 11.81 8.21 -25.24
CA HIS A 486 11.64 9.47 -24.50
C HIS A 486 12.90 9.88 -23.70
N PHE A 487 13.67 8.93 -23.17
CA PHE A 487 14.96 9.25 -22.51
C PHE A 487 16.01 9.68 -23.53
N LEU A 488 16.04 9.02 -24.70
CA LEU A 488 16.88 9.44 -25.82
C LEU A 488 16.54 10.87 -26.29
N ALA A 489 15.26 11.21 -26.39
CA ALA A 489 14.82 12.52 -26.77
C ALA A 489 15.31 13.63 -25.83
N LEU A 490 15.19 13.38 -24.52
CA LEU A 490 15.68 14.30 -23.50
C LEU A 490 17.19 14.43 -23.49
N LEU A 491 17.92 13.30 -23.67
CA LEU A 491 19.38 13.30 -23.79
C LEU A 491 19.84 14.07 -25.04
N GLY A 492 19.21 13.84 -26.19
CA GLY A 492 19.48 14.59 -27.43
C GLY A 492 19.26 16.09 -27.27
N ARG A 493 18.21 16.49 -26.55
CA ARG A 493 17.96 17.88 -26.18
C ARG A 493 19.06 18.43 -25.26
N ALA A 494 19.43 17.69 -24.21
CA ALA A 494 20.45 18.12 -23.24
C ALA A 494 21.81 18.33 -23.93
N TYR A 495 22.24 17.43 -24.79
CA TYR A 495 23.44 17.62 -25.62
C TYR A 495 23.34 18.85 -26.52
N ALA A 496 22.18 19.08 -27.17
CA ALA A 496 22.00 20.24 -28.01
C ALA A 496 22.15 21.57 -27.25
N LEU A 497 21.63 21.63 -26.02
CA LEU A 497 21.75 22.78 -25.13
C LEU A 497 23.16 22.95 -24.56
N ALA A 498 23.87 21.86 -24.27
CA ALA A 498 25.28 21.87 -23.86
C ALA A 498 26.25 22.26 -24.99
N GLY A 499 25.73 22.48 -26.22
CA GLY A 499 26.53 22.85 -27.40
C GLY A 499 27.05 21.64 -28.20
N GLU A 500 26.80 20.43 -27.76
CA GLU A 500 27.23 19.19 -28.42
C GLU A 500 26.28 18.78 -29.55
N ARG A 501 26.07 19.70 -30.48
CA ARG A 501 25.07 19.56 -31.55
C ARG A 501 25.26 18.34 -32.46
N GLN A 502 26.52 17.91 -32.65
CA GLN A 502 26.80 16.73 -33.47
C GLN A 502 26.35 15.42 -32.74
N VAL A 503 26.58 15.34 -31.44
CA VAL A 503 26.10 14.21 -30.61
C VAL A 503 24.58 14.17 -30.60
N ALA A 504 23.94 15.33 -30.42
CA ALA A 504 22.47 15.45 -30.46
C ALA A 504 21.88 14.98 -31.82
N ARG A 505 22.55 15.24 -32.95
CA ARG A 505 22.13 14.69 -34.25
C ARG A 505 22.29 13.18 -34.33
N GLY A 506 23.36 12.62 -33.77
CA GLY A 506 23.55 11.17 -33.68
C GLY A 506 22.44 10.48 -32.89
N VAL A 507 21.97 11.10 -31.80
CA VAL A 507 20.80 10.63 -31.05
C VAL A 507 19.55 10.65 -31.92
N LEU A 508 19.34 11.70 -32.72
CA LEU A 508 18.18 11.78 -33.62
C LEU A 508 18.22 10.70 -34.72
N GLU A 509 19.41 10.42 -35.28
CA GLU A 509 19.61 9.33 -36.25
C GLU A 509 19.29 7.96 -35.60
N GLU A 510 19.75 7.75 -34.36
CA GLU A 510 19.40 6.56 -33.61
C GLU A 510 17.89 6.41 -33.37
N MET A 511 17.21 7.48 -32.95
CA MET A 511 15.75 7.46 -32.77
C MET A 511 15.03 7.16 -34.06
N THR A 512 15.50 7.68 -35.20
CA THR A 512 14.97 7.40 -36.54
C THR A 512 15.14 5.92 -36.90
N ALA A 513 16.27 5.33 -36.58
CA ALA A 513 16.50 3.90 -36.78
C ALA A 513 15.63 3.03 -35.86
N LEU A 514 15.42 3.44 -34.61
CA LEU A 514 14.52 2.77 -33.68
C LEU A 514 13.06 2.80 -34.16
N ALA A 515 12.63 3.86 -34.85
CA ALA A 515 11.28 3.99 -35.41
C ALA A 515 10.92 2.89 -36.42
N GLN A 516 11.92 2.19 -36.98
CA GLN A 516 11.71 1.03 -37.86
C GLN A 516 11.33 -0.27 -37.08
N ARG A 517 11.51 -0.27 -35.76
CA ARG A 517 11.37 -1.49 -34.92
C ARG A 517 10.37 -1.33 -33.79
N MET A 518 10.11 -0.09 -33.37
CA MET A 518 9.20 0.23 -32.28
C MET A 518 8.58 1.61 -32.49
N TYR A 519 7.51 1.91 -31.77
CA TYR A 519 6.89 3.23 -31.81
C TYR A 519 7.82 4.29 -31.19
N VAL A 520 8.14 5.31 -31.96
CA VAL A 520 8.81 6.54 -31.53
C VAL A 520 7.82 7.68 -31.69
N SER A 521 7.50 8.34 -30.59
CA SER A 521 6.50 9.41 -30.61
C SER A 521 6.99 10.62 -31.40
N PRO A 522 6.15 11.22 -32.27
CA PRO A 522 6.49 12.50 -32.88
C PRO A 522 6.81 13.59 -31.85
N PHE A 523 6.21 13.54 -30.66
CA PHE A 523 6.53 14.47 -29.57
C PHE A 523 7.99 14.34 -29.10
N ASP A 524 8.53 13.12 -29.06
CA ASP A 524 9.93 12.86 -28.69
C ASP A 524 10.88 13.44 -29.74
N LEU A 525 10.57 13.28 -31.02
CA LEU A 525 11.36 13.90 -32.11
C LEU A 525 11.32 15.42 -32.03
N ALA A 526 10.14 16.00 -31.75
CA ALA A 526 9.97 17.45 -31.58
C ALA A 526 10.88 18.02 -30.48
N ILE A 527 11.07 17.29 -29.35
CA ILE A 527 11.95 17.71 -28.26
C ILE A 527 13.40 17.89 -28.74
N VAL A 528 13.93 16.93 -29.52
CA VAL A 528 15.31 17.01 -30.02
C VAL A 528 15.46 18.14 -31.07
N HIS A 529 14.53 18.25 -32.03
CA HIS A 529 14.54 19.33 -33.03
C HIS A 529 14.46 20.72 -32.38
N ALA A 530 13.59 20.87 -31.35
CA ALA A 530 13.49 22.11 -30.57
C ALA A 530 14.82 22.43 -29.85
N GLY A 531 15.48 21.47 -29.26
CA GLY A 531 16.80 21.61 -28.63
C GLY A 531 17.87 22.03 -29.64
N LEU A 532 17.86 21.48 -30.84
CA LEU A 532 18.75 21.84 -31.93
C LEU A 532 18.43 23.22 -32.58
N GLY A 533 17.30 23.84 -32.21
CA GLY A 533 16.83 25.10 -32.79
C GLY A 533 16.19 24.94 -34.17
N ASP A 534 15.92 23.73 -34.63
CA ASP A 534 15.18 23.45 -35.87
C ASP A 534 13.67 23.54 -35.60
N LEU A 535 13.20 24.76 -35.40
CA LEU A 535 11.81 25.03 -35.05
C LEU A 535 10.81 24.61 -36.14
N PRO A 536 11.08 24.76 -37.45
CA PRO A 536 10.14 24.29 -38.47
C PRO A 536 9.83 22.81 -38.33
N THR A 537 10.86 21.96 -38.21
CA THR A 537 10.69 20.50 -38.04
C THR A 537 10.08 20.15 -36.68
N ALA A 538 10.49 20.84 -35.60
CA ALA A 538 9.91 20.64 -34.28
C ALA A 538 8.39 20.86 -34.28
N PHE A 539 7.90 21.94 -34.90
CA PHE A 539 6.46 22.22 -34.98
C PHE A 539 5.72 21.25 -35.92
N ALA A 540 6.34 20.77 -37.00
CA ALA A 540 5.75 19.69 -37.79
C ALA A 540 5.55 18.42 -36.97
N CYS A 541 6.56 18.04 -36.18
CA CYS A 541 6.46 16.90 -35.28
C CYS A 541 5.43 17.10 -34.14
N PHE A 542 5.31 18.30 -33.57
CA PHE A 542 4.25 18.60 -32.60
C PHE A 542 2.85 18.50 -33.23
N GLU A 543 2.68 18.95 -34.49
CA GLU A 543 1.41 18.81 -35.21
C GLU A 543 1.06 17.34 -35.45
N ASP A 544 2.04 16.51 -35.86
CA ASP A 544 1.87 15.07 -36.00
C ASP A 544 1.49 14.41 -34.65
N ALA A 545 2.12 14.85 -33.56
CA ALA A 545 1.76 14.41 -32.22
C ALA A 545 0.32 14.76 -31.83
N PHE A 546 -0.15 15.95 -32.23
CA PHE A 546 -1.54 16.35 -32.01
C PHE A 546 -2.52 15.51 -32.82
N GLN A 547 -2.23 15.24 -34.10
CA GLN A 547 -3.07 14.40 -34.96
C GLN A 547 -3.16 12.96 -34.43
N GLN A 548 -2.07 12.44 -33.87
CA GLN A 548 -2.01 11.11 -33.26
C GLN A 548 -2.55 11.09 -31.83
N ARG A 549 -2.98 12.21 -31.28
CA ARG A 549 -3.42 12.36 -29.88
C ARG A 549 -2.42 11.78 -28.88
N VAL A 550 -1.15 12.13 -29.06
CA VAL A 550 -0.09 11.68 -28.15
C VAL A 550 -0.33 12.24 -26.76
N PHE A 551 -0.42 11.35 -25.76
CA PHE A 551 -0.75 11.72 -24.38
C PHE A 551 0.22 12.74 -23.77
N ARG A 552 1.49 12.75 -24.21
CA ARG A 552 2.52 13.68 -23.74
C ARG A 552 2.31 15.14 -24.13
N LEU A 553 1.32 15.46 -24.96
CA LEU A 553 0.99 16.86 -25.29
C LEU A 553 0.62 17.71 -24.07
N VAL A 554 0.22 17.10 -22.95
CA VAL A 554 0.04 17.82 -21.68
C VAL A 554 1.37 18.33 -21.11
N GLU A 555 2.51 17.77 -21.53
CA GLU A 555 3.85 18.20 -21.13
C GLU A 555 4.28 19.52 -21.77
N LEU A 556 3.50 20.05 -22.74
CA LEU A 556 3.70 21.42 -23.25
C LEU A 556 3.70 22.48 -22.14
N THR A 557 3.17 22.14 -20.97
CA THR A 557 3.22 23.00 -19.77
C THR A 557 4.58 23.03 -19.07
N LEU A 558 5.52 22.12 -19.43
CA LEU A 558 6.83 22.04 -18.80
C LEU A 558 7.69 23.29 -19.08
N PRO A 559 8.49 23.75 -18.09
CA PRO A 559 9.39 24.89 -18.24
C PRO A 559 10.41 24.76 -19.40
N MET A 560 10.76 23.54 -19.78
CA MET A 560 11.68 23.29 -20.91
C MET A 560 11.23 23.88 -22.24
N PHE A 561 9.97 24.27 -22.36
CA PHE A 561 9.38 24.86 -23.58
C PHE A 561 9.09 26.37 -23.45
N ASP A 562 9.55 27.02 -22.37
CA ASP A 562 9.26 28.44 -22.14
C ASP A 562 9.71 29.34 -23.30
N ASN A 563 10.82 29.00 -23.96
CA ASN A 563 11.34 29.72 -25.13
C ASN A 563 10.44 29.60 -26.37
N LEU A 564 9.51 28.65 -26.41
CA LEU A 564 8.57 28.48 -27.53
C LEU A 564 7.21 29.13 -27.28
N ARG A 565 6.90 29.57 -26.06
CA ARG A 565 5.57 30.07 -25.66
C ARG A 565 5.15 31.33 -26.42
N SER A 566 6.10 32.16 -26.90
CA SER A 566 5.82 33.34 -27.68
C SER A 566 5.53 33.05 -29.18
N ASP A 567 5.82 31.84 -29.68
CA ASP A 567 5.55 31.44 -31.05
C ASP A 567 4.04 31.21 -31.27
N ALA A 568 3.48 31.80 -32.32
CA ALA A 568 2.06 31.69 -32.64
C ALA A 568 1.60 30.23 -32.87
N ARG A 569 2.48 29.39 -33.43
CA ARG A 569 2.22 27.96 -33.63
C ARG A 569 2.08 27.22 -32.29
N TRP A 570 2.92 27.57 -31.30
CA TRP A 570 2.82 27.06 -29.96
C TRP A 570 1.51 27.45 -29.29
N GLN A 571 1.14 28.74 -29.36
CA GLN A 571 -0.09 29.24 -28.76
C GLN A 571 -1.33 28.59 -29.39
N ASP A 572 -1.31 28.34 -30.69
CA ASP A 572 -2.39 27.62 -31.38
C ASP A 572 -2.49 26.17 -30.91
N LEU A 573 -1.36 25.45 -30.84
CA LEU A 573 -1.32 24.07 -30.35
C LEU A 573 -1.80 23.97 -28.90
N ALA A 574 -1.29 24.83 -28.01
CA ALA A 574 -1.69 24.86 -26.60
C ALA A 574 -3.20 25.14 -26.44
N ARG A 575 -3.77 26.04 -27.28
CA ARG A 575 -5.20 26.32 -27.28
C ARG A 575 -6.02 25.10 -27.71
N ARG A 576 -5.60 24.40 -28.77
CA ARG A 576 -6.29 23.18 -29.26
C ARG A 576 -6.26 22.02 -28.25
N VAL A 577 -5.19 21.90 -27.47
CA VAL A 577 -5.10 20.96 -26.35
C VAL A 577 -5.86 21.49 -25.14
N GLY A 578 -6.31 22.74 -25.15
CA GLY A 578 -7.03 23.36 -24.02
C GLY A 578 -6.13 23.74 -22.83
N LEU A 579 -4.82 23.82 -23.05
CA LEU A 579 -3.86 24.34 -22.08
C LEU A 579 -3.93 25.88 -22.14
N ARG A 580 -4.08 26.53 -20.99
CA ARG A 580 -4.00 27.98 -20.84
C ARG A 580 -2.62 28.36 -20.33
N ASP A 581 -2.16 29.52 -20.80
CA ASP A 581 -0.96 30.20 -20.29
C ASP A 581 -1.17 30.62 -18.82
#